data_f1e190f8e86d998d38e0aa0cf26a7225
#
_entry.id   f1e190f8e86d998d38e0aa0cf26a7225
#
_cell.length_a   1.000
_cell.length_b   1.000
_cell.length_c   1.000
_cell.angle_alpha   90.00
_cell.angle_beta   90.00
_cell.angle_gamma   90.00
#
_symmetry.space_group_name_H-M   'P 1'
#
loop_
_entity.id
_entity.type
_entity.pdbx_description
1 polymer ?
#
loop_
_entity_poly.entity_id
_entity_poly.type
_entity_poly.pdbx_seq_one_letter_code
_entity_poly.pdbx_strand_id
1 'polypeptide(L)'
;MALVKFTTNQGDFTLDIDEVNAPKTVANFLQYVKEGHYDNTIFHRVIDGFMIQGGGFEPGMKQKSGREPIEHEGVATSAAGLKNTLHTVAMARTNDPHSGSSQFFVNMTDNAFLDFKAPNGNSWGYTVFGKVASGTDVLEKIKNVKTSTIGGHQSVPVEDVVVSKAVVV
;
A
#
# COMPACT_ATOMS: atom_id res chain seq x y z
N MET A 1 0.36 2.74 18.62
CA MET A 1 0.28 3.14 17.20
C MET A 1 1.67 3.40 16.69
N ALA A 2 1.98 2.93 15.50
CA ALA A 2 3.30 3.13 14.92
C ALA A 2 3.20 4.11 13.75
N LEU A 3 4.17 5.01 13.66
CA LEU A 3 4.32 5.93 12.54
C LEU A 3 5.47 5.46 11.67
N VAL A 4 5.25 5.38 10.36
CA VAL A 4 6.26 5.00 9.38
C VAL A 4 6.43 6.13 8.38
N LYS A 5 7.65 6.67 8.29
CA LYS A 5 7.98 7.74 7.36
C LYS A 5 8.58 7.18 6.09
N PHE A 6 8.03 7.56 4.96
CA PHE A 6 8.54 7.27 3.63
C PHE A 6 9.17 8.51 3.04
N THR A 7 10.42 8.38 2.61
CA THR A 7 11.13 9.42 1.87
C THR A 7 11.14 9.05 0.39
N THR A 8 10.60 9.91 -0.45
CA THR A 8 10.52 9.67 -1.89
C THR A 8 11.13 10.82 -2.68
N ASN A 9 11.36 10.61 -3.97
CA ASN A 9 11.81 11.68 -4.87
C ASN A 9 10.72 12.72 -5.16
N GLN A 10 9.51 12.55 -4.65
CA GLN A 10 8.41 13.54 -4.69
C GLN A 10 8.22 14.26 -3.36
N GLY A 11 8.91 13.84 -2.31
CA GLY A 11 8.81 14.36 -0.95
C GLY A 11 8.52 13.26 0.05
N ASP A 12 8.26 13.64 1.29
CA ASP A 12 8.04 12.72 2.40
C ASP A 12 6.57 12.62 2.78
N PHE A 13 6.16 11.43 3.18
CA PHE A 13 4.85 11.22 3.80
C PHE A 13 4.98 10.23 4.95
N THR A 14 4.06 10.30 5.90
CA THR A 14 4.07 9.44 7.08
C THR A 14 2.75 8.70 7.18
N LEU A 15 2.81 7.41 7.46
CA LEU A 15 1.66 6.55 7.69
C LEU A 15 1.51 6.29 9.19
N ASP A 16 0.26 6.35 9.66
CA ASP A 16 -0.14 5.92 10.99
C ASP A 16 -0.78 4.54 10.85
N ILE A 17 -0.12 3.52 11.36
CA ILE A 17 -0.55 2.14 11.15
C ILE A 17 -1.18 1.55 12.41
N ASP A 18 -2.25 0.77 12.20
CA ASP A 18 -3.15 0.30 13.26
C ASP A 18 -2.79 -1.12 13.70
N GLU A 19 -1.87 -1.21 14.67
CA GLU A 19 -1.41 -2.50 15.21
C GLU A 19 -2.48 -3.20 16.06
N VAL A 20 -3.49 -2.48 16.52
CA VAL A 20 -4.55 -3.04 17.36
C VAL A 20 -5.55 -3.84 16.53
N ASN A 21 -6.00 -3.25 15.41
CA ASN A 21 -7.06 -3.84 14.59
C ASN A 21 -6.54 -4.72 13.46
N ALA A 22 -5.30 -4.52 13.02
CA ALA A 22 -4.66 -5.32 11.97
C ALA A 22 -3.28 -5.84 12.42
N PRO A 23 -3.20 -6.60 13.50
CA PRO A 23 -1.91 -6.96 14.12
C PRO A 23 -0.99 -7.76 13.22
N LYS A 24 -1.51 -8.72 12.45
CA LYS A 24 -0.70 -9.55 11.54
C LYS A 24 -0.21 -8.73 10.34
N THR A 25 -1.08 -7.95 9.76
CA THR A 25 -0.74 -7.09 8.61
C THR A 25 0.30 -6.06 9.00
N VAL A 26 0.12 -5.40 10.15
CA VAL A 26 1.06 -4.39 10.64
C VAL A 26 2.39 -5.01 11.04
N ALA A 27 2.41 -6.16 11.72
CA ALA A 27 3.65 -6.84 12.08
C ALA A 27 4.46 -7.20 10.83
N ASN A 28 3.79 -7.70 9.79
CA ASN A 28 4.40 -8.02 8.50
C ASN A 28 4.96 -6.76 7.82
N PHE A 29 4.17 -5.69 7.76
CA PHE A 29 4.58 -4.42 7.17
C PHE A 29 5.79 -3.82 7.90
N LEU A 30 5.77 -3.80 9.23
CA LEU A 30 6.89 -3.31 10.04
C LEU A 30 8.16 -4.15 9.87
N GLN A 31 8.02 -5.45 9.67
CA GLN A 31 9.16 -6.32 9.40
C GLN A 31 9.84 -5.94 8.09
N TYR A 32 9.06 -5.67 7.03
CA TYR A 32 9.61 -5.17 5.76
C TYR A 32 10.30 -3.81 5.92
N VAL A 33 9.70 -2.91 6.71
CA VAL A 33 10.31 -1.59 6.99
C VAL A 33 11.67 -1.77 7.67
N LYS A 34 11.72 -2.60 8.70
CA LYS A 34 12.96 -2.83 9.48
C LYS A 34 14.05 -3.51 8.67
N GLU A 35 13.68 -4.37 7.74
CA GLU A 35 14.65 -5.06 6.85
C GLU A 35 15.13 -4.19 5.70
N GLY A 36 14.59 -2.99 5.52
CA GLY A 36 14.94 -2.13 4.40
C GLY A 36 14.37 -2.58 3.07
N HIS A 37 13.33 -3.42 3.08
CA HIS A 37 12.70 -3.93 1.86
C HIS A 37 12.16 -2.81 0.96
N TYR A 38 11.56 -1.78 1.57
CA TYR A 38 10.98 -0.68 0.82
C TYR A 38 12.01 0.31 0.27
N ASP A 39 13.24 0.24 0.74
CA ASP A 39 14.31 1.10 0.23
C ASP A 39 14.56 0.74 -1.25
N ASN A 40 14.60 1.77 -2.09
CA ASN A 40 14.76 1.64 -3.54
C ASN A 40 13.61 0.88 -4.23
N THR A 41 12.40 0.98 -3.70
CA THR A 41 11.19 0.49 -4.39
C THR A 41 10.44 1.66 -5.02
N ILE A 42 9.54 1.34 -5.96
CA ILE A 42 8.78 2.35 -6.68
C ILE A 42 7.28 2.19 -6.45
N PHE A 43 6.54 3.28 -6.67
CA PHE A 43 5.10 3.20 -6.87
C PHE A 43 4.87 2.83 -8.33
N HIS A 44 4.70 1.53 -8.58
CA HIS A 44 4.64 0.96 -9.93
C HIS A 44 3.25 1.03 -10.57
N ARG A 45 2.23 1.41 -9.81
CA ARG A 45 0.87 1.56 -10.29
C ARG A 45 0.23 2.79 -9.68
N VAL A 46 -0.09 3.76 -10.53
CA VAL A 46 -0.67 5.04 -10.11
C VAL A 46 -1.88 5.32 -10.98
N ILE A 47 -3.05 5.40 -10.38
CA ILE A 47 -4.30 5.70 -11.07
C ILE A 47 -4.97 6.87 -10.35
N ASP A 48 -4.99 8.03 -11.03
CA ASP A 48 -5.67 9.24 -10.54
C ASP A 48 -7.15 8.92 -10.29
N GLY A 49 -7.67 9.39 -9.16
CA GLY A 49 -9.06 9.14 -8.77
C GLY A 49 -9.32 7.72 -8.26
N PHE A 50 -8.28 6.94 -8.00
CA PHE A 50 -8.40 5.59 -7.48
C PHE A 50 -7.39 5.30 -6.37
N MET A 51 -6.15 4.96 -6.72
CA MET A 51 -5.14 4.59 -5.72
C MET A 51 -3.72 4.73 -6.28
N ILE A 52 -2.73 4.70 -5.39
CA ILE A 52 -1.32 4.53 -5.73
C ILE A 52 -0.79 3.29 -5.01
N GLN A 53 -0.06 2.45 -5.72
CA GLN A 53 0.41 1.16 -5.22
C GLN A 53 1.92 1.02 -5.39
N GLY A 54 2.57 0.49 -4.37
CA GLY A 54 4.01 0.29 -4.38
C GLY A 54 4.46 -0.82 -3.43
N GLY A 55 5.76 -0.92 -3.25
CA GLY A 55 6.36 -1.83 -2.27
C GLY A 55 6.78 -3.19 -2.81
N GLY A 56 6.62 -3.45 -4.11
CA GLY A 56 6.95 -4.76 -4.70
C GLY A 56 7.94 -4.74 -5.85
N PHE A 57 8.26 -3.57 -6.39
CA PHE A 57 9.13 -3.44 -7.56
C PHE A 57 10.23 -2.42 -7.33
N GLU A 58 11.40 -2.71 -7.88
CA GLU A 58 12.53 -1.79 -7.97
C GLU A 58 12.45 -1.01 -9.30
N PRO A 59 13.22 0.09 -9.46
CA PRO A 59 13.31 0.79 -10.74
C PRO A 59 13.61 -0.17 -11.88
N GLY A 60 12.97 0.05 -13.03
CA GLY A 60 13.05 -0.86 -14.19
C GLY A 60 12.04 -2.00 -14.13
N MET A 61 11.06 -1.93 -13.25
CA MET A 61 10.00 -2.93 -13.07
C MET A 61 10.55 -4.31 -12.69
N LYS A 62 11.64 -4.34 -11.94
CA LYS A 62 12.20 -5.57 -11.39
C LYS A 62 11.47 -5.92 -10.11
N GLN A 63 10.80 -7.06 -10.08
CA GLN A 63 10.07 -7.51 -8.89
C GLN A 63 11.05 -7.86 -7.76
N LYS A 64 10.76 -7.35 -6.56
CA LYS A 64 11.55 -7.61 -5.36
C LYS A 64 10.88 -8.73 -4.56
N SER A 65 11.60 -9.83 -4.35
CA SER A 65 11.07 -10.99 -3.63
C SER A 65 10.76 -10.62 -2.18
N GLY A 66 9.60 -11.10 -1.70
CA GLY A 66 9.14 -10.86 -0.34
C GLY A 66 9.20 -12.11 0.53
N ARG A 67 8.67 -11.95 1.73
CA ARG A 67 8.49 -13.02 2.71
C ARG A 67 7.22 -13.82 2.39
N GLU A 68 6.94 -14.85 3.19
CA GLU A 68 5.70 -15.61 3.09
C GLU A 68 4.47 -14.70 3.20
N PRO A 69 3.41 -14.99 2.44
CA PRO A 69 2.18 -14.20 2.54
C PRO A 69 1.49 -14.37 3.88
N ILE A 70 0.61 -13.41 4.19
CA ILE A 70 -0.13 -13.36 5.45
C ILE A 70 -1.62 -13.58 5.23
N GLU A 71 -2.32 -13.98 6.29
CA GLU A 71 -3.77 -14.07 6.29
C GLU A 71 -4.42 -12.70 6.12
N HIS A 72 -5.51 -12.69 5.39
CA HIS A 72 -6.39 -11.53 5.28
C HIS A 72 -7.06 -11.26 6.63
N GLU A 73 -6.98 -10.02 7.09
CA GLU A 73 -7.57 -9.61 8.36
C GLU A 73 -8.86 -8.79 8.20
N GLY A 74 -9.50 -8.89 7.05
CA GLY A 74 -10.70 -8.11 6.74
C GLY A 74 -11.85 -8.33 7.70
N VAL A 75 -11.99 -9.53 8.26
CA VAL A 75 -13.02 -9.80 9.28
C VAL A 75 -12.85 -8.87 10.48
N ALA A 76 -11.65 -8.80 11.04
CA ALA A 76 -11.36 -7.98 12.21
C ALA A 76 -11.37 -6.48 11.89
N THR A 77 -10.74 -6.07 10.77
CA THR A 77 -10.66 -4.66 10.40
C THR A 77 -12.02 -4.09 10.02
N SER A 78 -12.84 -4.87 9.34
CA SER A 78 -14.21 -4.47 9.01
C SER A 78 -15.06 -4.30 10.27
N ALA A 79 -14.96 -5.24 11.20
CA ALA A 79 -15.65 -5.15 12.49
C ALA A 79 -15.24 -3.91 13.29
N ALA A 80 -13.99 -3.47 13.15
CA ALA A 80 -13.48 -2.25 13.76
C ALA A 80 -13.86 -0.96 13.00
N GLY A 81 -14.57 -1.08 11.87
CA GLY A 81 -14.99 0.06 11.07
C GLY A 81 -13.92 0.61 10.13
N LEU A 82 -12.85 -0.11 9.87
CA LEU A 82 -11.81 0.32 8.94
C LEU A 82 -12.26 0.08 7.51
N LYS A 83 -12.34 1.14 6.73
CA LYS A 83 -12.82 1.12 5.35
C LYS A 83 -11.82 1.76 4.40
N ASN A 84 -11.92 1.41 3.12
CA ASN A 84 -11.10 1.97 2.04
C ASN A 84 -11.60 3.36 1.67
N THR A 85 -11.34 4.33 2.52
CA THR A 85 -11.67 5.74 2.30
C THR A 85 -10.43 6.53 1.89
N LEU A 86 -10.63 7.78 1.47
CA LEU A 86 -9.53 8.66 1.05
C LEU A 86 -8.37 8.66 2.06
N HIS A 87 -7.16 8.42 1.56
CA HIS A 87 -5.91 8.42 2.32
C HIS A 87 -5.76 7.30 3.36
N THR A 88 -6.54 6.23 3.24
CA THR A 88 -6.27 5.00 4.01
C THR A 88 -5.30 4.11 3.24
N VAL A 89 -4.62 3.25 3.98
CA VAL A 89 -3.60 2.32 3.46
C VAL A 89 -4.12 0.90 3.59
N ALA A 90 -4.05 0.15 2.51
CA ALA A 90 -4.52 -1.23 2.49
C ALA A 90 -3.47 -2.16 1.86
N MET A 91 -3.57 -3.45 2.19
CA MET A 91 -2.65 -4.47 1.68
C MET A 91 -3.09 -4.94 0.30
N ALA A 92 -2.20 -4.82 -0.69
CA ALA A 92 -2.43 -5.38 -2.01
C ALA A 92 -2.28 -6.90 -1.97
N ARG A 93 -2.95 -7.59 -2.89
CA ARG A 93 -2.95 -9.05 -2.98
C ARG A 93 -3.33 -9.50 -4.38
N THR A 94 -3.13 -10.79 -4.66
CA THR A 94 -3.68 -11.45 -5.84
C THR A 94 -5.14 -11.84 -5.59
N ASN A 95 -5.72 -12.68 -6.44
CA ASN A 95 -7.09 -13.19 -6.25
C ASN A 95 -7.22 -14.08 -5.00
N ASP A 96 -6.12 -14.63 -4.50
CA ASP A 96 -6.09 -15.33 -3.23
C ASP A 96 -6.17 -14.32 -2.09
N PRO A 97 -7.18 -14.36 -1.21
CA PRO A 97 -7.30 -13.41 -0.11
C PRO A 97 -6.12 -13.47 0.86
N HIS A 98 -5.43 -14.59 0.95
CA HIS A 98 -4.29 -14.82 1.85
C HIS A 98 -2.95 -14.74 1.11
N SER A 99 -2.83 -13.88 0.11
CA SER A 99 -1.63 -13.72 -0.71
C SER A 99 -0.86 -12.41 -0.48
N GLY A 100 -1.33 -11.56 0.42
CA GLY A 100 -0.66 -10.28 0.71
C GLY A 100 0.72 -10.48 1.29
N SER A 101 1.70 -9.68 0.84
CA SER A 101 3.07 -9.73 1.36
C SER A 101 3.64 -8.32 1.56
N SER A 102 4.34 -7.75 0.59
CA SER A 102 4.97 -6.44 0.73
C SER A 102 4.23 -5.29 0.07
N GLN A 103 3.44 -5.55 -0.96
CA GLN A 103 2.79 -4.48 -1.71
C GLN A 103 1.61 -3.91 -0.95
N PHE A 104 1.49 -2.60 -1.00
CA PHE A 104 0.40 -1.86 -0.39
C PHE A 104 -0.09 -0.77 -1.33
N PHE A 105 -1.27 -0.26 -1.07
CA PHE A 105 -1.77 0.90 -1.81
C PHE A 105 -2.36 1.93 -0.86
N VAL A 106 -2.34 3.18 -1.30
CA VAL A 106 -3.00 4.29 -0.62
C VAL A 106 -4.22 4.67 -1.45
N ASN A 107 -5.38 4.68 -0.82
CA ASN A 107 -6.61 5.10 -1.48
C ASN A 107 -6.57 6.61 -1.73
N MET A 108 -6.77 7.02 -2.97
CA MET A 108 -6.77 8.43 -3.36
C MET A 108 -8.20 8.96 -3.58
N THR A 109 -9.18 8.20 -3.19
CA THR A 109 -10.61 8.54 -3.12
C THR A 109 -11.29 7.53 -2.20
N ASP A 110 -12.59 7.69 -1.97
CA ASP A 110 -13.37 6.67 -1.25
C ASP A 110 -13.67 5.52 -2.21
N ASN A 111 -13.13 4.34 -1.89
CA ASN A 111 -13.25 3.13 -2.71
C ASN A 111 -14.06 2.06 -1.98
N ALA A 112 -15.34 2.32 -1.74
CA ALA A 112 -16.20 1.41 -0.98
C ALA A 112 -16.30 0.01 -1.59
N PHE A 113 -16.10 -0.13 -2.90
CA PHE A 113 -16.11 -1.44 -3.57
C PHE A 113 -14.91 -2.32 -3.19
N LEU A 114 -13.87 -1.76 -2.55
CA LEU A 114 -12.72 -2.50 -2.03
C LEU A 114 -12.91 -2.97 -0.59
N ASP A 115 -14.02 -2.61 0.06
CA ASP A 115 -14.25 -2.97 1.46
C ASP A 115 -14.59 -4.45 1.60
N PHE A 116 -14.12 -5.03 2.70
CA PHE A 116 -14.50 -6.39 3.09
C PHE A 116 -16.02 -6.48 3.31
N LYS A 117 -16.65 -7.51 2.75
CA LYS A 117 -18.09 -7.76 2.92
C LYS A 117 -18.36 -9.11 3.55
N ALA A 118 -17.66 -10.17 3.11
CA ALA A 118 -17.81 -11.51 3.62
C ALA A 118 -16.56 -12.34 3.31
N PRO A 119 -16.23 -13.36 4.13
CA PRO A 119 -15.04 -14.20 3.92
C PRO A 119 -15.30 -15.31 2.89
N ASN A 120 -15.73 -14.93 1.68
CA ASN A 120 -15.98 -15.88 0.60
C ASN A 120 -15.92 -15.20 -0.77
N GLY A 121 -15.50 -15.94 -1.76
CA GLY A 121 -15.49 -15.52 -3.17
C GLY A 121 -14.80 -14.18 -3.40
N ASN A 122 -15.48 -13.27 -4.07
CA ASN A 122 -14.98 -11.93 -4.38
C ASN A 122 -15.33 -10.88 -3.31
N SER A 123 -15.84 -11.32 -2.15
CA SER A 123 -16.33 -10.43 -1.09
C SER A 123 -15.30 -10.11 -0.02
N TRP A 124 -14.07 -10.64 -0.13
CA TRP A 124 -13.00 -10.41 0.84
C TRP A 124 -12.51 -8.97 0.89
N GLY A 125 -12.53 -8.24 -0.22
CA GLY A 125 -11.97 -6.90 -0.28
C GLY A 125 -10.49 -6.85 0.09
N TYR A 126 -10.08 -5.74 0.70
CA TYR A 126 -8.68 -5.49 1.07
C TYR A 126 -8.59 -5.04 2.51
N THR A 127 -7.58 -5.55 3.23
CA THR A 127 -7.34 -5.20 4.63
C THR A 127 -6.79 -3.79 4.75
N VAL A 128 -7.57 -2.88 5.34
CA VAL A 128 -7.11 -1.55 5.71
C VAL A 128 -6.32 -1.66 7.01
N PHE A 129 -5.09 -1.17 7.01
CA PHE A 129 -4.22 -1.28 8.19
C PHE A 129 -3.63 0.05 8.66
N GLY A 130 -4.04 1.15 8.07
CA GLY A 130 -3.56 2.46 8.48
C GLY A 130 -4.12 3.59 7.65
N LYS A 131 -3.60 4.78 7.91
CA LYS A 131 -3.97 6.00 7.20
C LYS A 131 -2.75 6.92 7.08
N VAL A 132 -2.84 7.90 6.19
CA VAL A 132 -1.80 8.92 6.05
C VAL A 132 -1.91 9.90 7.23
N ALA A 133 -0.82 10.06 7.99
CA ALA A 133 -0.74 11.00 9.09
C ALA A 133 -0.28 12.39 8.63
N SER A 134 0.64 12.43 7.64
CA SER A 134 1.15 13.69 7.06
C SER A 134 1.68 13.45 5.66
N GLY A 135 1.82 14.53 4.87
CA GLY A 135 2.36 14.44 3.52
C GLY A 135 1.31 14.17 2.46
N THR A 136 0.05 14.49 2.69
CA THR A 136 -1.01 14.31 1.69
C THR A 136 -0.74 15.09 0.40
N ASP A 137 -0.07 16.24 0.49
CA ASP A 137 0.37 17.02 -0.67
C ASP A 137 1.36 16.24 -1.54
N VAL A 138 2.23 15.45 -0.94
CA VAL A 138 3.18 14.58 -1.66
C VAL A 138 2.43 13.47 -2.40
N LEU A 139 1.44 12.86 -1.76
CA LEU A 139 0.60 11.84 -2.40
C LEU A 139 -0.19 12.39 -3.56
N GLU A 140 -0.67 13.63 -3.46
CA GLU A 140 -1.35 14.33 -4.56
C GLU A 140 -0.40 14.57 -5.74
N LYS A 141 0.87 14.87 -5.49
CA LYS A 141 1.89 14.97 -6.55
C LYS A 141 2.10 13.62 -7.22
N ILE A 142 2.23 12.56 -6.45
CA ILE A 142 2.41 11.20 -6.98
C ILE A 142 1.22 10.79 -7.83
N LYS A 143 0.01 11.06 -7.36
CA LYS A 143 -1.23 10.78 -8.08
C LYS A 143 -1.27 11.40 -9.48
N ASN A 144 -0.67 12.57 -9.63
CA ASN A 144 -0.73 13.35 -10.87
C ASN A 144 0.44 13.11 -11.83
N VAL A 145 1.36 12.21 -11.52
CA VAL A 145 2.47 11.91 -12.43
C VAL A 145 1.97 11.25 -13.71
N LYS A 146 2.73 11.48 -14.80
CA LYS A 146 2.41 10.87 -16.09
C LYS A 146 2.69 9.37 -16.04
N THR A 147 1.75 8.57 -16.56
CA THR A 147 1.84 7.12 -16.59
C THR A 147 1.78 6.56 -18.01
N SER A 148 2.23 5.33 -18.17
CA SER A 148 2.18 4.59 -19.43
C SER A 148 2.13 3.09 -19.16
N THR A 149 2.02 2.28 -20.22
CA THR A 149 2.11 0.83 -20.12
C THR A 149 3.57 0.43 -20.33
N ILE A 150 4.15 -0.29 -19.37
CA ILE A 150 5.55 -0.73 -19.40
C ILE A 150 5.60 -2.22 -19.11
N GLY A 151 6.16 -3.02 -20.01
CA GLY A 151 6.36 -4.47 -19.82
C GLY A 151 5.08 -5.23 -19.48
N GLY A 152 3.94 -4.85 -20.09
CA GLY A 152 2.65 -5.47 -19.81
C GLY A 152 1.94 -4.94 -18.56
N HIS A 153 2.57 -4.04 -17.81
CA HIS A 153 1.96 -3.38 -16.65
C HIS A 153 1.37 -2.04 -17.07
N GLN A 154 0.11 -1.80 -16.72
CA GLN A 154 -0.60 -0.55 -16.99
C GLN A 154 -0.40 0.45 -15.87
N SER A 155 -0.54 1.74 -16.19
CA SER A 155 -0.54 2.84 -15.22
C SER A 155 0.77 2.94 -14.42
N VAL A 156 1.89 2.67 -15.10
CA VAL A 156 3.23 2.79 -14.51
C VAL A 156 3.72 4.23 -14.71
N PRO A 157 4.21 4.93 -13.67
CA PRO A 157 4.81 6.24 -13.85
C PRO A 157 5.93 6.23 -14.89
N VAL A 158 5.90 7.19 -15.81
CA VAL A 158 6.93 7.33 -16.87
C VAL A 158 8.29 7.60 -16.23
N GLU A 159 8.32 8.47 -15.24
CA GLU A 159 9.49 8.69 -14.39
C GLU A 159 9.24 7.99 -13.06
N ASP A 160 10.17 7.16 -12.63
CA ASP A 160 9.99 6.39 -11.41
C ASP A 160 9.75 7.27 -10.18
N VAL A 161 8.70 6.94 -9.43
CA VAL A 161 8.48 7.49 -8.10
C VAL A 161 9.17 6.55 -7.12
N VAL A 162 10.35 6.93 -6.67
CA VAL A 162 11.24 6.06 -5.90
C VAL A 162 11.14 6.36 -4.42
N VAL A 163 10.92 5.31 -3.63
CA VAL A 163 11.07 5.34 -2.17
C VAL A 163 12.55 5.11 -1.88
N SER A 164 13.24 6.14 -1.39
CA SER A 164 14.64 5.99 -1.01
C SER A 164 14.79 5.33 0.36
N LYS A 165 13.83 5.56 1.24
CA LYS A 165 13.86 5.00 2.60
C LYS A 165 12.47 4.95 3.22
N ALA A 166 12.23 3.93 4.05
CA ALA A 166 11.07 3.82 4.93
C ALA A 166 11.56 3.45 6.33
N VAL A 167 11.16 4.22 7.34
CA VAL A 167 11.61 4.02 8.73
C VAL A 167 10.45 4.21 9.70
N VAL A 168 10.51 3.48 10.80
CA VAL A 168 9.63 3.71 11.96
C VAL A 168 10.14 4.93 12.70
N VAL A 169 9.27 5.88 12.95
CA VAL A 169 9.61 7.14 13.61
C VAL A 169 8.90 7.29 14.96
#